data_d2b058603dee43ce4d07bc80994d44f6
#
_entry.id   d2b058603dee43ce4d07bc80994d44f6
#
_cell.length_a   1.000
_cell.length_b   1.000
_cell.length_c   1.000
_cell.angle_alpha   90.00
_cell.angle_beta   90.00
_cell.angle_gamma   90.00
#
_symmetry.space_group_name_H-M   'P 1'
#
loop_
_entity.id
_entity.type
_entity.pdbx_description
1 polymer ?
#
loop_
_entity_poly.entity_id
_entity_poly.type
_entity_poly.pdbx_seq_one_letter_code
_entity_poly.pdbx_strand_id
1 'polypeptide(L)'
;MTVNKRAIKNFRYGKVAGWLRRNSSKRRAKIKEIRDLYNRLGLIDSPCPICESTDFQLLSEADRYGFDIKKQICLSCNLVQSNPRPSKEFHNIFYSKHYRKLYTGRDLQVDYESMTPDFNAKGKVILDIFQKVELSNLKDYNVIEIGCSSGGILKYLEPFVKDVYGCDLDEEAVEYANNLLNLKVNLGGKPKVIPKTKNIFILSHVLEHVFDPLQFIVEIRSNLKSSDLLYIAVPGLNMVKHGTYKYDLRRYFHLAHVTDFTKNTLENLLITAGFKTLYIDEKIESVFKIDQNQKKIILKKTKMQSMIFLI
;
A
#
# COMPACT_ATOMS: atom_id res chain seq x y z
N MET A 1 2.32 -19.95 27.32
CA MET A 1 1.01 -19.27 27.22
C MET A 1 0.14 -20.04 26.22
N THR A 2 -1.00 -20.54 26.67
CA THR A 2 -1.89 -21.40 25.84
C THR A 2 -2.66 -20.50 24.87
N VAL A 3 -2.36 -20.60 23.59
CA VAL A 3 -3.13 -19.94 22.53
C VAL A 3 -4.58 -20.43 22.60
N ASN A 4 -5.52 -19.49 22.66
CA ASN A 4 -6.94 -19.81 22.76
C ASN A 4 -7.43 -20.48 21.47
N LYS A 5 -7.41 -21.83 21.45
CA LYS A 5 -7.81 -22.67 20.31
C LYS A 5 -9.24 -22.38 19.80
N ARG A 6 -10.07 -21.72 20.62
CA ARG A 6 -11.44 -21.32 20.25
C ARG A 6 -11.45 -20.11 19.31
N ALA A 7 -10.51 -19.16 19.50
CA ALA A 7 -10.33 -18.01 18.62
C ALA A 7 -9.86 -18.45 17.23
N ILE A 8 -8.90 -19.38 17.16
CA ILE A 8 -8.40 -19.97 15.90
C ILE A 8 -9.50 -20.72 15.15
N LYS A 9 -10.37 -21.48 15.87
CA LYS A 9 -11.48 -22.23 15.26
C LYS A 9 -12.54 -21.30 14.66
N ASN A 10 -12.85 -20.17 15.33
CA ASN A 10 -13.76 -19.15 14.81
C ASN A 10 -13.16 -18.38 13.63
N PHE A 11 -11.84 -18.25 13.57
CA PHE A 11 -11.10 -17.65 12.46
C PHE A 11 -11.12 -18.56 11.21
N ARG A 12 -10.97 -19.89 11.37
CA ARG A 12 -10.97 -20.87 10.27
C ARG A 12 -12.34 -21.09 9.59
N TYR A 13 -13.46 -20.89 10.28
CA TYR A 13 -14.79 -21.28 9.78
C TYR A 13 -15.85 -20.15 9.80
N GLY A 14 -15.46 -18.91 10.07
CA GLY A 14 -16.38 -17.78 10.11
C GLY A 14 -16.93 -17.45 8.72
N LYS A 15 -18.13 -17.91 8.47
CA LYS A 15 -19.13 -17.62 7.40
C LYS A 15 -18.70 -16.60 6.31
N VAL A 16 -17.83 -17.03 5.40
CA VAL A 16 -17.66 -16.43 4.06
C VAL A 16 -19.03 -16.32 3.35
N ALA A 17 -19.95 -17.26 3.63
CA ALA A 17 -21.28 -17.31 3.06
C ALA A 17 -22.18 -16.08 3.31
N GLY A 18 -22.04 -15.39 4.44
CA GLY A 18 -22.87 -14.21 4.76
C GLY A 18 -22.44 -12.96 4.01
N TRP A 19 -21.18 -12.87 3.64
CA TRP A 19 -20.62 -11.76 2.89
C TRP A 19 -20.83 -11.92 1.38
N LEU A 20 -20.69 -13.15 0.84
CA LEU A 20 -20.99 -13.48 -0.56
C LEU A 20 -22.47 -13.21 -0.92
N ARG A 21 -23.39 -13.30 0.04
CA ARG A 21 -24.81 -12.96 -0.17
C ARG A 21 -25.04 -11.46 -0.40
N ARG A 22 -24.16 -10.59 0.04
CA ARG A 22 -24.26 -9.11 -0.10
C ARG A 22 -23.62 -8.58 -1.37
N ASN A 23 -22.93 -9.41 -2.15
CA ASN A 23 -22.34 -8.98 -3.41
C ASN A 23 -23.37 -9.00 -4.52
N SER A 24 -23.42 -7.94 -5.33
CA SER A 24 -24.23 -7.92 -6.55
C SER A 24 -23.85 -9.08 -7.47
N SER A 25 -24.77 -9.51 -8.33
CA SER A 25 -24.50 -10.57 -9.33
C SER A 25 -23.28 -10.23 -10.21
N LYS A 26 -23.12 -8.95 -10.58
CA LYS A 26 -21.96 -8.43 -11.34
C LYS A 26 -20.64 -8.62 -10.59
N ARG A 27 -20.58 -8.29 -9.29
CA ARG A 27 -19.35 -8.49 -8.50
C ARG A 27 -19.02 -9.97 -8.34
N ARG A 28 -20.02 -10.85 -8.21
CA ARG A 28 -19.79 -12.30 -8.16
C ARG A 28 -19.19 -12.85 -9.44
N ALA A 29 -19.68 -12.39 -10.60
CA ALA A 29 -19.11 -12.75 -11.89
C ALA A 29 -17.64 -12.31 -12.01
N LYS A 30 -17.33 -11.08 -11.58
CA LYS A 30 -15.95 -10.57 -11.58
C LYS A 30 -15.03 -11.34 -10.63
N ILE A 31 -15.50 -11.69 -9.43
CA ILE A 31 -14.76 -12.54 -8.50
C ILE A 31 -14.44 -13.90 -9.14
N LYS A 32 -15.41 -14.50 -9.87
CA LYS A 32 -15.18 -15.77 -10.58
C LYS A 32 -14.10 -15.61 -11.66
N GLU A 33 -14.20 -14.60 -12.49
CA GLU A 33 -13.23 -14.31 -13.57
C GLU A 33 -11.80 -14.15 -13.01
N ILE A 34 -11.65 -13.38 -11.91
CA ILE A 34 -10.36 -13.18 -11.26
C ILE A 34 -9.86 -14.49 -10.65
N ARG A 35 -10.73 -15.31 -10.06
CA ARG A 35 -10.36 -16.62 -9.51
C ARG A 35 -9.87 -17.58 -10.61
N ASP A 36 -10.54 -17.59 -11.75
CA ASP A 36 -10.13 -18.43 -12.89
C ASP A 36 -8.76 -17.98 -13.43
N LEU A 37 -8.52 -16.66 -13.50
CA LEU A 37 -7.20 -16.10 -13.86
C LEU A 37 -6.12 -16.49 -12.84
N TYR A 38 -6.43 -16.34 -11.55
CA TYR A 38 -5.55 -16.69 -10.45
C TYR A 38 -5.15 -18.17 -10.45
N ASN A 39 -6.13 -19.08 -10.67
CA ASN A 39 -5.88 -20.53 -10.72
C ASN A 39 -5.03 -20.90 -11.96
N ARG A 40 -5.22 -20.21 -13.08
CA ARG A 40 -4.47 -20.47 -14.32
C ARG A 40 -3.02 -20.02 -14.24
N LEU A 41 -2.76 -18.86 -13.64
CA LEU A 41 -1.42 -18.26 -13.60
C LEU A 41 -0.59 -18.70 -12.38
N GLY A 42 -1.23 -19.38 -11.43
CA GLY A 42 -0.58 -20.01 -10.28
C GLY A 42 -0.11 -19.06 -9.20
N LEU A 43 0.41 -19.69 -8.18
CA LEU A 43 0.95 -19.07 -6.97
C LEU A 43 2.45 -19.35 -6.86
N ILE A 44 3.15 -18.43 -6.22
CA ILE A 44 4.58 -18.58 -5.93
C ILE A 44 4.83 -18.38 -4.44
N ASP A 45 5.64 -19.26 -3.86
CA ASP A 45 6.20 -19.03 -2.54
C ASP A 45 7.26 -17.93 -2.61
N SER A 46 7.27 -17.08 -1.59
CA SER A 46 8.21 -15.97 -1.52
C SER A 46 8.77 -15.82 -0.12
N PRO A 47 10.09 -15.66 0.02
CA PRO A 47 10.68 -15.30 1.30
C PRO A 47 10.17 -13.92 1.76
N CYS A 48 10.38 -13.62 3.03
CA CYS A 48 10.06 -12.30 3.57
C CYS A 48 10.92 -11.22 2.91
N PRO A 49 10.35 -10.14 2.33
CA PRO A 49 11.12 -9.12 1.63
C PRO A 49 11.98 -8.25 2.57
N ILE A 50 11.79 -8.32 3.89
CA ILE A 50 12.59 -7.55 4.86
C ILE A 50 13.79 -8.37 5.37
N CYS A 51 13.59 -9.66 5.72
CA CYS A 51 14.59 -10.46 6.43
C CYS A 51 14.92 -11.78 5.76
N GLU A 52 14.39 -12.03 4.56
CA GLU A 52 14.60 -13.24 3.74
C GLU A 52 14.22 -14.57 4.41
N SER A 53 13.59 -14.51 5.59
CA SER A 53 13.10 -15.70 6.28
C SER A 53 12.01 -16.40 5.47
N THR A 54 12.01 -17.73 5.53
CA THR A 54 10.95 -18.60 4.99
C THR A 54 10.07 -19.18 6.09
N ASP A 55 10.28 -18.76 7.34
CA ASP A 55 9.53 -19.24 8.49
C ASP A 55 8.32 -18.34 8.75
N PHE A 56 7.14 -18.87 8.48
CA PHE A 56 5.87 -18.13 8.54
C PHE A 56 4.82 -18.87 9.35
N GLN A 57 3.96 -18.11 10.00
CA GLN A 57 2.74 -18.59 10.64
C GLN A 57 1.50 -18.11 9.87
N LEU A 58 0.57 -19.03 9.62
CA LEU A 58 -0.70 -18.72 8.96
C LEU A 58 -1.58 -17.84 9.84
N LEU A 59 -2.07 -16.71 9.29
CA LEU A 59 -3.05 -15.82 9.91
C LEU A 59 -4.44 -15.97 9.31
N SER A 60 -4.55 -16.12 7.99
CA SER A 60 -5.84 -16.30 7.31
C SER A 60 -5.68 -17.18 6.07
N GLU A 61 -6.67 -18.04 5.81
CA GLU A 61 -6.70 -18.89 4.60
C GLU A 61 -7.36 -18.19 3.41
N ALA A 62 -8.10 -17.11 3.66
CA ALA A 62 -8.84 -16.40 2.61
C ALA A 62 -8.89 -14.90 2.89
N ASP A 63 -9.11 -14.14 1.83
CA ASP A 63 -9.35 -12.71 1.88
C ASP A 63 -10.84 -12.34 2.06
N ARG A 64 -11.14 -11.04 2.16
CA ARG A 64 -12.51 -10.53 2.33
C ARG A 64 -13.45 -10.82 1.16
N TYR A 65 -12.92 -11.15 -0.02
CA TYR A 65 -13.68 -11.52 -1.22
C TYR A 65 -13.86 -13.05 -1.37
N GLY A 66 -13.27 -13.82 -0.45
CA GLY A 66 -13.28 -15.27 -0.49
C GLY A 66 -12.32 -15.87 -1.53
N PHE A 67 -11.29 -15.13 -1.92
CA PHE A 67 -10.17 -15.73 -2.62
C PHE A 67 -9.31 -16.53 -1.64
N ASP A 68 -8.84 -17.70 -2.05
CA ASP A 68 -7.99 -18.59 -1.25
C ASP A 68 -6.54 -18.03 -1.22
N ILE A 69 -6.41 -16.81 -0.76
CA ILE A 69 -5.15 -16.10 -0.56
C ILE A 69 -4.74 -16.22 0.90
N LYS A 70 -3.72 -17.02 1.14
CA LYS A 70 -3.18 -17.17 2.50
C LYS A 70 -2.43 -15.91 2.91
N LYS A 71 -2.78 -15.37 4.07
CA LYS A 71 -2.03 -14.33 4.74
C LYS A 71 -1.20 -14.95 5.85
N GLN A 72 0.10 -14.71 5.82
CA GLN A 72 1.06 -15.28 6.74
C GLN A 72 1.91 -14.18 7.38
N ILE A 73 2.28 -14.38 8.65
CA ILE A 73 3.19 -13.51 9.39
C ILE A 73 4.59 -14.15 9.43
N CYS A 74 5.60 -13.40 9.08
CA CYS A 74 6.99 -13.79 9.22
C CYS A 74 7.37 -13.88 10.70
N LEU A 75 7.86 -15.03 11.16
CA LEU A 75 8.22 -15.22 12.56
C LEU A 75 9.52 -14.50 12.97
N SER A 76 10.31 -14.03 11.99
CA SER A 76 11.57 -13.31 12.25
C SER A 76 11.38 -11.80 12.38
N CYS A 77 10.48 -11.17 11.60
CA CYS A 77 10.33 -9.71 11.58
C CYS A 77 8.89 -9.21 11.73
N ASN A 78 7.91 -10.12 11.83
CA ASN A 78 6.48 -9.85 11.97
C ASN A 78 5.82 -9.15 10.77
N LEU A 79 6.46 -9.13 9.59
CA LEU A 79 5.79 -8.67 8.38
C LEU A 79 4.67 -9.64 8.01
N VAL A 80 3.51 -9.12 7.67
CA VAL A 80 2.41 -9.91 7.12
C VAL A 80 2.41 -9.79 5.61
N GLN A 81 2.32 -10.92 4.92
CA GLN A 81 2.27 -10.98 3.46
C GLN A 81 1.34 -12.08 2.95
N SER A 82 0.94 -11.96 1.70
CA SER A 82 0.36 -13.08 0.96
C SER A 82 1.46 -14.11 0.68
N ASN A 83 1.28 -15.37 1.14
CA ASN A 83 2.27 -16.42 0.89
C ASN A 83 1.62 -17.83 0.94
N PRO A 84 1.59 -18.61 -0.15
CA PRO A 84 2.04 -18.20 -1.47
C PRO A 84 1.24 -17.02 -2.03
N ARG A 85 1.82 -16.24 -2.90
CA ARG A 85 1.19 -15.08 -3.54
C ARG A 85 0.96 -15.28 -5.03
N PRO A 86 0.00 -14.58 -5.65
CA PRO A 86 -0.18 -14.63 -7.10
C PRO A 86 1.10 -14.28 -7.85
N SER A 87 1.30 -14.89 -9.02
CA SER A 87 2.46 -14.64 -9.86
C SER A 87 2.56 -13.16 -10.28
N LYS A 88 3.75 -12.71 -10.71
CA LYS A 88 3.96 -11.35 -11.22
C LYS A 88 3.09 -11.08 -12.47
N GLU A 89 2.88 -12.10 -13.30
CA GLU A 89 2.01 -12.01 -14.47
C GLU A 89 0.56 -11.76 -14.07
N PHE A 90 0.04 -12.52 -13.08
CA PHE A 90 -1.28 -12.26 -12.51
C PHE A 90 -1.39 -10.82 -12.00
N HIS A 91 -0.41 -10.37 -11.24
CA HIS A 91 -0.38 -9.04 -10.64
C HIS A 91 -0.52 -7.94 -11.73
N ASN A 92 0.25 -8.04 -12.82
CA ASN A 92 0.20 -7.08 -13.92
C ASN A 92 -1.18 -7.05 -14.60
N ILE A 93 -1.75 -8.22 -14.91
CA ILE A 93 -3.09 -8.32 -15.52
C ILE A 93 -4.18 -7.84 -14.56
N PHE A 94 -4.06 -8.20 -13.28
CA PHE A 94 -5.03 -7.81 -12.27
C PHE A 94 -5.14 -6.28 -12.13
N TYR A 95 -4.02 -5.58 -12.02
CA TYR A 95 -4.02 -4.11 -11.88
C TYR A 95 -4.46 -3.39 -13.15
N SER A 96 -4.06 -3.87 -14.33
CA SER A 96 -4.42 -3.23 -15.59
C SER A 96 -5.90 -3.43 -16.00
N LYS A 97 -6.56 -4.53 -15.54
CA LYS A 97 -7.89 -4.90 -16.07
C LYS A 97 -8.99 -5.11 -15.01
N HIS A 98 -8.62 -5.52 -13.78
CA HIS A 98 -9.58 -6.05 -12.83
C HIS A 98 -9.67 -5.29 -11.51
N TYR A 99 -8.59 -4.67 -11.06
CA TYR A 99 -8.49 -4.05 -9.74
C TYR A 99 -9.63 -3.06 -9.47
N ARG A 100 -9.77 -2.06 -10.33
CA ARG A 100 -10.76 -1.00 -10.15
C ARG A 100 -12.20 -1.54 -10.20
N LYS A 101 -12.48 -2.44 -11.12
CA LYS A 101 -13.80 -3.09 -11.28
C LYS A 101 -14.16 -3.98 -10.09
N LEU A 102 -13.20 -4.68 -9.50
CA LEU A 102 -13.41 -5.43 -8.27
C LEU A 102 -13.71 -4.51 -7.09
N TYR A 103 -12.95 -3.42 -6.96
CA TYR A 103 -13.06 -2.49 -5.85
C TYR A 103 -14.38 -1.72 -5.86
N THR A 104 -14.74 -1.12 -6.98
CA THR A 104 -15.98 -0.36 -7.13
C THR A 104 -17.21 -1.26 -7.24
N GLY A 105 -17.05 -2.50 -7.72
CA GLY A 105 -18.14 -3.44 -7.99
C GLY A 105 -19.04 -3.02 -9.16
N ARG A 106 -18.58 -2.10 -10.00
CA ARG A 106 -19.30 -1.55 -11.15
C ARG A 106 -18.42 -1.62 -12.39
N ASP A 107 -19.04 -1.89 -13.54
CA ASP A 107 -18.41 -1.77 -14.87
C ASP A 107 -18.56 -0.34 -15.44
N LEU A 108 -19.07 0.59 -14.63
CA LEU A 108 -19.31 1.97 -15.01
C LEU A 108 -18.02 2.77 -14.92
N GLN A 109 -17.92 3.81 -15.74
CA GLN A 109 -16.90 4.85 -15.65
C GLN A 109 -16.76 5.35 -14.21
N VAL A 110 -15.54 5.53 -13.76
CA VAL A 110 -15.27 5.99 -12.40
C VAL A 110 -15.69 7.45 -12.27
N ASP A 111 -16.50 7.74 -11.28
CA ASP A 111 -16.84 9.11 -10.93
C ASP A 111 -15.70 9.70 -10.05
N TYR A 112 -14.68 10.26 -10.70
CA TYR A 112 -13.53 10.87 -10.03
C TYR A 112 -13.90 12.13 -9.24
N GLU A 113 -14.94 12.85 -9.67
CA GLU A 113 -15.40 14.05 -8.98
C GLU A 113 -15.95 13.71 -7.58
N SER A 114 -16.72 12.63 -7.48
CA SER A 114 -17.24 12.16 -6.19
C SER A 114 -16.16 11.75 -5.19
N MET A 115 -14.92 11.50 -5.65
CA MET A 115 -13.77 11.16 -4.80
C MET A 115 -13.05 12.39 -4.24
N THR A 116 -13.36 13.59 -4.71
CA THR A 116 -12.69 14.85 -4.32
C THR A 116 -12.66 15.08 -2.80
N PRO A 117 -13.76 14.86 -2.03
CA PRO A 117 -13.73 15.05 -0.57
C PRO A 117 -12.69 14.15 0.12
N ASP A 118 -12.57 12.88 -0.31
CA ASP A 118 -11.61 11.93 0.25
C ASP A 118 -10.18 12.34 -0.07
N PHE A 119 -9.90 12.81 -1.31
CA PHE A 119 -8.60 13.30 -1.70
C PHE A 119 -8.21 14.58 -0.95
N ASN A 120 -9.15 15.51 -0.76
CA ASN A 120 -8.91 16.72 0.02
C ASN A 120 -8.59 16.38 1.49
N ALA A 121 -9.31 15.43 2.09
CA ALA A 121 -9.03 14.97 3.43
C ALA A 121 -7.63 14.37 3.56
N LYS A 122 -7.21 13.54 2.61
CA LYS A 122 -5.84 12.98 2.55
C LYS A 122 -4.79 14.07 2.34
N GLY A 123 -5.02 14.98 1.39
CA GLY A 123 -4.13 16.10 1.12
C GLY A 123 -3.91 16.98 2.36
N LYS A 124 -4.97 17.22 3.13
CA LYS A 124 -4.88 17.94 4.42
C LYS A 124 -4.01 17.19 5.42
N VAL A 125 -4.21 15.88 5.59
CA VAL A 125 -3.38 15.05 6.50
C VAL A 125 -1.91 15.13 6.10
N ILE A 126 -1.59 15.04 4.81
CA ILE A 126 -0.22 15.14 4.30
C ILE A 126 0.37 16.51 4.65
N LEU A 127 -0.37 17.59 4.41
CA LEU A 127 0.07 18.96 4.71
C LEU A 127 0.33 19.15 6.22
N ASP A 128 -0.57 18.66 7.07
CA ASP A 128 -0.42 18.70 8.53
C ASP A 128 0.84 17.94 9.01
N ILE A 129 1.18 16.82 8.35
CA ILE A 129 2.39 16.05 8.65
C ILE A 129 3.65 16.78 8.19
N PHE A 130 3.63 17.43 7.03
CA PHE A 130 4.77 18.25 6.58
C PHE A 130 5.06 19.40 7.55
N GLN A 131 4.05 19.98 8.17
CA GLN A 131 4.22 20.96 9.23
C GLN A 131 4.85 20.34 10.50
N LYS A 132 4.45 19.13 10.89
CA LYS A 132 5.01 18.42 12.06
C LYS A 132 6.50 18.07 11.90
N VAL A 133 6.97 17.83 10.69
CA VAL A 133 8.40 17.57 10.41
C VAL A 133 9.18 18.85 10.13
N GLU A 134 8.58 20.00 10.45
CA GLU A 134 9.21 21.34 10.40
C GLU A 134 9.83 21.65 9.02
N LEU A 135 9.13 21.33 7.94
CA LEU A 135 9.53 21.75 6.62
C LEU A 135 9.38 23.27 6.52
N SER A 136 10.50 23.98 6.60
CA SER A 136 10.58 25.43 6.77
C SER A 136 9.90 26.23 5.67
N ASN A 137 9.85 25.69 4.44
CA ASN A 137 9.16 26.32 3.31
C ASN A 137 8.76 25.30 2.26
N LEU A 138 7.49 24.91 2.23
CA LEU A 138 6.97 23.96 1.23
C LEU A 138 7.07 24.48 -0.21
N LYS A 139 7.11 25.80 -0.41
CA LYS A 139 7.30 26.41 -1.73
C LYS A 139 8.68 26.14 -2.35
N ASP A 140 9.64 25.61 -1.59
CA ASP A 140 10.93 25.15 -2.12
C ASP A 140 10.86 23.74 -2.72
N TYR A 141 9.78 22.99 -2.46
CA TYR A 141 9.65 21.59 -2.86
C TYR A 141 8.65 21.41 -4.00
N ASN A 142 9.01 20.54 -4.94
CA ASN A 142 8.03 19.94 -5.82
C ASN A 142 7.46 18.68 -5.16
N VAL A 143 6.21 18.37 -5.43
CA VAL A 143 5.57 17.11 -5.02
C VAL A 143 5.49 16.19 -6.23
N ILE A 144 5.89 14.94 -6.04
CA ILE A 144 5.83 13.88 -7.08
C ILE A 144 5.07 12.70 -6.49
N GLU A 145 3.84 12.47 -6.94
CA GLU A 145 3.01 11.35 -6.45
C GLU A 145 3.07 10.19 -7.43
N ILE A 146 3.52 9.03 -6.95
CA ILE A 146 3.53 7.76 -7.69
C ILE A 146 2.25 7.01 -7.32
N GLY A 147 1.44 6.62 -8.32
CA GLY A 147 0.12 6.04 -8.11
C GLY A 147 -0.92 7.11 -7.73
N CYS A 148 -0.88 8.26 -8.40
CA CYS A 148 -1.68 9.43 -8.03
C CYS A 148 -3.17 9.34 -8.41
N SER A 149 -3.60 8.25 -9.08
CA SER A 149 -4.96 8.11 -9.60
C SER A 149 -5.37 9.35 -10.42
N SER A 150 -6.52 9.93 -10.15
CA SER A 150 -7.02 11.16 -10.80
C SER A 150 -6.35 12.45 -10.32
N GLY A 151 -5.27 12.38 -9.53
CA GLY A 151 -4.48 13.55 -9.11
C GLY A 151 -5.12 14.41 -8.02
N GLY A 152 -6.14 13.93 -7.31
CA GLY A 152 -6.86 14.76 -6.35
C GLY A 152 -5.99 15.23 -5.16
N ILE A 153 -5.04 14.41 -4.68
CA ILE A 153 -4.07 14.82 -3.65
C ILE A 153 -3.13 15.90 -4.22
N LEU A 154 -2.62 15.71 -5.43
CA LEU A 154 -1.77 16.70 -6.11
C LEU A 154 -2.50 18.03 -6.26
N LYS A 155 -3.76 18.00 -6.69
CA LYS A 155 -4.59 19.22 -6.86
C LYS A 155 -4.78 19.96 -5.54
N TYR A 156 -4.98 19.23 -4.45
CA TYR A 156 -5.06 19.83 -3.11
C TYR A 156 -3.74 20.47 -2.67
N LEU A 157 -2.59 19.84 -2.95
CA LEU A 157 -1.27 20.31 -2.52
C LEU A 157 -0.70 21.42 -3.39
N GLU A 158 -1.14 21.54 -4.65
CA GLU A 158 -0.62 22.50 -5.65
C GLU A 158 -0.48 23.94 -5.12
N PRO A 159 -1.45 24.53 -4.37
CA PRO A 159 -1.34 25.88 -3.85
C PRO A 159 -0.24 26.08 -2.80
N PHE A 160 0.23 25.00 -2.16
CA PHE A 160 1.13 25.03 -1.00
C PHE A 160 2.59 24.75 -1.36
N VAL A 161 2.86 24.12 -2.52
CA VAL A 161 4.18 23.66 -2.94
C VAL A 161 4.68 24.43 -4.17
N LYS A 162 5.89 24.12 -4.64
CA LYS A 162 6.48 24.79 -5.81
C LYS A 162 5.79 24.35 -7.10
N ASP A 163 5.66 23.04 -7.30
CA ASP A 163 5.00 22.45 -8.45
C ASP A 163 4.57 20.99 -8.11
N VAL A 164 3.68 20.41 -8.90
CA VAL A 164 3.18 19.04 -8.70
C VAL A 164 3.32 18.21 -9.96
N TYR A 165 3.69 16.94 -9.78
CA TYR A 165 3.86 15.97 -10.84
C TYR A 165 3.27 14.64 -10.38
N GLY A 166 2.77 13.82 -11.30
CA GLY A 166 2.24 12.52 -10.96
C GLY A 166 2.48 11.45 -12.01
N CYS A 167 2.28 10.21 -11.62
CA CYS A 167 2.13 9.09 -12.55
C CYS A 167 1.14 8.06 -12.01
N ASP A 168 0.41 7.43 -12.93
CA ASP A 168 -0.50 6.32 -12.60
C ASP A 168 -0.56 5.33 -13.78
N LEU A 169 -0.96 4.08 -13.49
CA LEU A 169 -1.16 3.03 -14.48
C LEU A 169 -2.55 3.07 -15.13
N ASP A 170 -3.47 3.85 -14.56
CA ASP A 170 -4.84 3.99 -15.03
C ASP A 170 -4.96 5.15 -16.01
N GLU A 171 -5.15 4.82 -17.29
CA GLU A 171 -5.24 5.79 -18.38
C GLU A 171 -6.40 6.76 -18.22
N GLU A 172 -7.59 6.28 -17.82
CA GLU A 172 -8.76 7.14 -17.59
C GLU A 172 -8.52 8.15 -16.46
N ALA A 173 -7.82 7.71 -15.39
CA ALA A 173 -7.47 8.58 -14.28
C ALA A 173 -6.43 9.65 -14.69
N VAL A 174 -5.44 9.27 -15.49
CA VAL A 174 -4.44 10.19 -16.04
C VAL A 174 -5.07 11.22 -16.97
N GLU A 175 -5.97 10.81 -17.84
CA GLU A 175 -6.72 11.73 -18.71
C GLU A 175 -7.56 12.72 -17.91
N TYR A 176 -8.26 12.24 -16.88
CA TYR A 176 -9.01 13.12 -15.97
C TYR A 176 -8.10 14.15 -15.29
N ALA A 177 -6.96 13.71 -14.72
CA ALA A 177 -6.01 14.57 -14.05
C ALA A 177 -5.47 15.69 -14.98
N ASN A 178 -5.11 15.34 -16.20
CA ASN A 178 -4.52 16.29 -17.14
C ASN A 178 -5.58 17.23 -17.77
N ASN A 179 -6.72 16.69 -18.20
CA ASN A 179 -7.71 17.44 -18.98
C ASN A 179 -8.67 18.25 -18.11
N LEU A 180 -9.04 17.74 -16.92
CA LEU A 180 -10.03 18.39 -16.06
C LEU A 180 -9.40 19.11 -14.86
N LEU A 181 -8.30 18.58 -14.30
CA LEU A 181 -7.61 19.23 -13.18
C LEU A 181 -6.39 20.06 -13.61
N ASN A 182 -6.03 20.02 -14.91
CA ASN A 182 -4.86 20.71 -15.48
C ASN A 182 -3.55 20.39 -14.73
N LEU A 183 -3.33 19.11 -14.46
CA LEU A 183 -2.14 18.59 -13.76
C LEU A 183 -1.10 18.04 -14.74
N LYS A 184 0.12 17.78 -14.24
CA LYS A 184 1.24 17.19 -15.00
C LYS A 184 1.38 15.70 -14.62
N VAL A 185 0.48 14.85 -15.09
CA VAL A 185 0.46 13.41 -14.79
C VAL A 185 0.83 12.60 -16.02
N ASN A 186 1.71 11.63 -15.90
CA ASN A 186 2.06 10.73 -16.99
C ASN A 186 1.51 9.31 -16.76
N LEU A 187 1.11 8.65 -17.84
CA LEU A 187 0.77 7.24 -17.81
C LEU A 187 2.03 6.40 -17.56
N GLY A 188 1.97 5.51 -16.57
CA GLY A 188 3.02 4.58 -16.18
C GLY A 188 3.31 4.54 -14.69
N GLY A 189 4.10 3.56 -14.27
CA GLY A 189 4.44 3.34 -12.85
C GLY A 189 5.63 4.17 -12.33
N LYS A 190 6.21 5.03 -13.16
CA LYS A 190 7.36 5.88 -12.80
C LYS A 190 7.17 7.31 -13.32
N PRO A 191 7.55 8.32 -12.55
CA PRO A 191 7.46 9.70 -13.01
C PRO A 191 8.44 9.93 -14.19
N LYS A 192 7.97 10.58 -15.27
CA LYS A 192 8.82 10.97 -16.42
C LYS A 192 9.67 12.20 -16.12
N VAL A 193 9.23 13.04 -15.20
CA VAL A 193 9.91 14.27 -14.82
C VAL A 193 10.23 14.24 -13.33
N ILE A 194 11.51 14.36 -13.00
CA ILE A 194 12.00 14.56 -11.63
C ILE A 194 12.78 15.88 -11.64
N PRO A 195 12.22 16.96 -11.09
CA PRO A 195 12.89 18.26 -11.06
C PRO A 195 14.23 18.21 -10.32
N LYS A 196 15.19 19.03 -10.76
CA LYS A 196 16.54 19.08 -10.14
C LYS A 196 16.57 19.77 -8.78
N THR A 197 15.49 20.43 -8.38
CA THR A 197 15.34 21.10 -7.07
C THR A 197 14.93 20.09 -5.99
N LYS A 198 14.54 20.54 -4.79
CA LYS A 198 14.08 19.67 -3.71
C LYS A 198 12.73 19.04 -4.07
N ASN A 199 12.56 17.75 -3.76
CA ASN A 199 11.33 17.03 -4.07
C ASN A 199 10.79 16.31 -2.82
N ILE A 200 9.48 16.14 -2.78
CA ILE A 200 8.78 15.24 -1.88
C ILE A 200 8.10 14.20 -2.73
N PHE A 201 8.55 12.94 -2.63
CA PHE A 201 7.88 11.81 -3.26
C PHE A 201 6.76 11.33 -2.36
N ILE A 202 5.60 11.04 -2.94
CA ILE A 202 4.41 10.55 -2.23
C ILE A 202 4.04 9.18 -2.76
N LEU A 203 3.84 8.23 -1.84
CA LEU A 203 3.23 6.93 -2.05
C LEU A 203 2.00 6.82 -1.14
N SER A 204 0.83 7.18 -1.64
CA SER A 204 -0.42 7.09 -0.88
C SER A 204 -1.23 5.87 -1.31
N HIS A 205 -1.24 4.82 -0.47
CA HIS A 205 -1.89 3.54 -0.77
C HIS A 205 -1.36 2.86 -2.05
N VAL A 206 -0.04 2.76 -2.14
CA VAL A 206 0.68 2.12 -3.25
C VAL A 206 1.53 0.95 -2.79
N LEU A 207 2.30 1.13 -1.72
CA LEU A 207 3.36 0.19 -1.33
C LEU A 207 2.82 -1.19 -0.92
N GLU A 208 1.63 -1.26 -0.33
CA GLU A 208 0.95 -2.51 0.03
C GLU A 208 0.54 -3.34 -1.19
N HIS A 209 0.45 -2.69 -2.34
CA HIS A 209 0.10 -3.30 -3.63
C HIS A 209 1.31 -3.77 -4.43
N VAL A 210 2.50 -3.34 -4.07
CA VAL A 210 3.73 -3.63 -4.83
C VAL A 210 4.15 -5.08 -4.67
N PHE A 211 4.51 -5.72 -5.78
CA PHE A 211 4.91 -7.13 -5.80
C PHE A 211 6.17 -7.40 -4.97
N ASP A 212 7.18 -6.53 -5.08
CA ASP A 212 8.41 -6.56 -4.27
C ASP A 212 8.63 -5.18 -3.65
N PRO A 213 8.16 -4.96 -2.41
CA PRO A 213 8.20 -3.64 -1.80
C PRO A 213 9.61 -3.16 -1.47
N LEU A 214 10.56 -4.06 -1.12
CA LEU A 214 11.94 -3.66 -0.84
C LEU A 214 12.64 -3.18 -2.11
N GLN A 215 12.56 -3.96 -3.18
CA GLN A 215 13.17 -3.59 -4.46
C GLN A 215 12.57 -2.28 -4.99
N PHE A 216 11.27 -2.09 -4.86
CA PHE A 216 10.59 -0.86 -5.30
C PHE A 216 11.10 0.37 -4.53
N ILE A 217 11.24 0.28 -3.20
CA ILE A 217 11.78 1.39 -2.38
C ILE A 217 13.26 1.65 -2.70
N VAL A 218 14.06 0.60 -2.97
CA VAL A 218 15.45 0.76 -3.41
C VAL A 218 15.54 1.48 -4.77
N GLU A 219 14.64 1.15 -5.71
CA GLU A 219 14.57 1.86 -7.00
C GLU A 219 14.16 3.33 -6.82
N ILE A 220 13.19 3.64 -5.95
CA ILE A 220 12.85 5.02 -5.62
C ILE A 220 14.06 5.73 -5.03
N ARG A 221 14.74 5.12 -4.05
CA ARG A 221 15.93 5.70 -3.40
C ARG A 221 17.01 6.08 -4.40
N SER A 222 17.22 5.30 -5.46
CA SER A 222 18.24 5.58 -6.48
C SER A 222 17.97 6.87 -7.28
N ASN A 223 16.74 7.35 -7.26
CA ASN A 223 16.31 8.60 -7.91
C ASN A 223 16.19 9.79 -6.95
N LEU A 224 16.33 9.57 -5.65
CA LEU A 224 16.25 10.63 -4.64
C LEU A 224 17.63 11.22 -4.36
N LYS A 225 17.64 12.52 -4.07
CA LYS A 225 18.78 13.25 -3.50
C LYS A 225 18.69 13.25 -1.97
N SER A 226 19.77 13.56 -1.30
CA SER A 226 19.81 13.69 0.17
C SER A 226 18.88 14.78 0.72
N SER A 227 18.53 15.77 -0.11
CA SER A 227 17.57 16.83 0.20
C SER A 227 16.11 16.45 -0.01
N ASP A 228 15.86 15.34 -0.70
CA ASP A 228 14.51 14.90 -1.03
C ASP A 228 13.89 14.11 0.14
N LEU A 229 12.56 14.10 0.17
CA LEU A 229 11.79 13.40 1.16
C LEU A 229 10.91 12.34 0.51
N LEU A 230 10.57 11.31 1.27
CA LEU A 230 9.63 10.27 0.87
C LEU A 230 8.52 10.20 1.90
N TYR A 231 7.29 10.50 1.48
CA TYR A 231 6.08 10.29 2.25
C TYR A 231 5.44 8.96 1.84
N ILE A 232 5.03 8.18 2.83
CA ILE A 232 4.33 6.91 2.61
C ILE A 232 3.12 6.84 3.53
N ALA A 233 1.96 6.55 2.95
CA ALA A 233 0.76 6.15 3.67
C ALA A 233 0.29 4.79 3.17
N VAL A 234 0.07 3.85 4.10
CA VAL A 234 -0.51 2.53 3.83
C VAL A 234 -1.50 2.16 4.94
N PRO A 235 -2.50 1.31 4.69
CA PRO A 235 -3.40 0.86 5.75
C PRO A 235 -2.62 0.18 6.88
N GLY A 236 -2.74 0.73 8.09
CA GLY A 236 -2.08 0.17 9.27
C GLY A 236 -2.80 -1.08 9.78
N LEU A 237 -2.14 -2.24 9.78
CA LEU A 237 -2.70 -3.50 10.27
C LEU A 237 -3.16 -3.39 11.73
N ASN A 238 -2.40 -2.67 12.57
CA ASN A 238 -2.74 -2.46 13.98
C ASN A 238 -4.04 -1.67 14.18
N MET A 239 -4.49 -0.91 13.17
CA MET A 239 -5.73 -0.13 13.27
C MET A 239 -6.98 -1.02 13.39
N VAL A 240 -6.90 -2.29 12.99
CA VAL A 240 -7.99 -3.24 13.19
C VAL A 240 -8.33 -3.41 14.67
N LYS A 241 -7.36 -3.45 15.57
CA LYS A 241 -7.59 -3.53 17.03
C LYS A 241 -8.21 -2.24 17.61
N HIS A 242 -8.18 -1.12 16.88
CA HIS A 242 -8.76 0.16 17.26
C HIS A 242 -10.13 0.43 16.60
N GLY A 243 -10.77 -0.60 16.03
CA GLY A 243 -12.13 -0.54 15.52
C GLY A 243 -12.26 -0.37 14.01
N THR A 244 -11.18 -0.08 13.29
CA THR A 244 -11.24 -0.12 11.84
C THR A 244 -11.61 -1.55 11.39
N TYR A 245 -12.29 -1.64 10.24
CA TYR A 245 -12.77 -2.93 9.73
C TYR A 245 -13.62 -3.72 10.74
N LYS A 246 -14.25 -3.04 11.73
CA LYS A 246 -15.12 -3.64 12.77
C LYS A 246 -14.40 -4.73 13.58
N TYR A 247 -13.13 -4.50 13.93
CA TYR A 247 -12.28 -5.44 14.69
C TYR A 247 -12.09 -6.81 13.99
N ASP A 248 -12.25 -6.89 12.67
CA ASP A 248 -12.19 -8.14 11.92
C ASP A 248 -11.09 -8.09 10.84
N LEU A 249 -9.99 -8.81 11.07
CA LEU A 249 -8.86 -8.93 10.13
C LEU A 249 -9.28 -9.46 8.75
N ARG A 250 -10.32 -10.30 8.67
CA ARG A 250 -10.82 -10.80 7.39
C ARG A 250 -11.43 -9.71 6.52
N ARG A 251 -11.89 -8.61 7.13
CA ARG A 251 -12.36 -7.43 6.40
C ARG A 251 -11.22 -6.55 5.92
N TYR A 252 -10.08 -6.63 6.61
CA TYR A 252 -8.86 -5.93 6.25
C TYR A 252 -8.15 -6.59 5.07
N PHE A 253 -7.95 -7.91 5.12
CA PHE A 253 -7.23 -8.65 4.10
C PHE A 253 -7.96 -8.69 2.76
N HIS A 254 -7.24 -8.41 1.67
CA HIS A 254 -7.74 -8.62 0.32
C HIS A 254 -6.63 -8.91 -0.69
N LEU A 255 -7.02 -9.50 -1.82
CA LEU A 255 -6.14 -9.97 -2.89
C LEU A 255 -5.12 -8.91 -3.36
N ALA A 256 -5.55 -7.65 -3.45
CA ALA A 256 -4.69 -6.58 -3.94
C ALA A 256 -3.54 -6.21 -2.99
N HIS A 257 -3.67 -6.45 -1.68
CA HIS A 257 -2.57 -6.20 -0.74
C HIS A 257 -1.63 -7.40 -0.74
N VAL A 258 -0.49 -7.25 -1.37
CA VAL A 258 0.58 -8.28 -1.34
C VAL A 258 1.24 -8.31 0.03
N THR A 259 1.42 -7.13 0.63
CA THR A 259 2.04 -6.93 1.93
C THR A 259 1.14 -6.09 2.82
N ASP A 260 1.04 -6.45 4.10
CA ASP A 260 0.24 -5.74 5.10
C ASP A 260 1.17 -5.22 6.20
N PHE A 261 1.22 -3.91 6.37
CA PHE A 261 2.19 -3.25 7.24
C PHE A 261 1.64 -2.92 8.62
N THR A 262 2.50 -3.03 9.61
CA THR A 262 2.44 -2.26 10.86
C THR A 262 3.44 -1.12 10.79
N LYS A 263 3.32 -0.14 11.69
CA LYS A 263 4.32 0.92 11.84
C LYS A 263 5.75 0.38 11.85
N ASN A 264 6.01 -0.62 12.70
CA ASN A 264 7.36 -1.18 12.88
C ASN A 264 7.85 -1.91 11.62
N THR A 265 6.98 -2.65 10.92
CA THR A 265 7.40 -3.40 9.72
C THR A 265 7.63 -2.48 8.53
N LEU A 266 6.88 -1.38 8.41
CA LEU A 266 7.17 -0.37 7.40
C LEU A 266 8.50 0.34 7.72
N GLU A 267 8.71 0.76 8.96
CA GLU A 267 9.96 1.40 9.38
C GLU A 267 11.16 0.50 9.12
N ASN A 268 11.07 -0.80 9.47
CA ASN A 268 12.14 -1.78 9.19
C ASN A 268 12.43 -1.92 7.69
N LEU A 269 11.40 -1.95 6.84
CA LEU A 269 11.57 -1.99 5.38
C LEU A 269 12.35 -0.77 4.88
N LEU A 270 11.97 0.43 5.34
CA LEU A 270 12.60 1.68 4.92
C LEU A 270 14.05 1.79 5.46
N ILE A 271 14.30 1.40 6.70
CA ILE A 271 15.67 1.33 7.25
C ILE A 271 16.49 0.35 6.42
N THR A 272 15.97 -0.84 6.10
CA THR A 272 16.67 -1.82 5.25
C THR A 272 17.00 -1.23 3.88
N ALA A 273 16.11 -0.43 3.31
CA ALA A 273 16.34 0.26 2.04
C ALA A 273 17.26 1.50 2.14
N GLY A 274 17.77 1.85 3.33
CA GLY A 274 18.72 2.95 3.53
C GLY A 274 18.07 4.30 3.77
N PHE A 275 16.90 4.32 4.37
CA PHE A 275 16.22 5.53 4.82
C PHE A 275 16.27 5.65 6.35
N LYS A 276 16.12 6.86 6.86
CA LYS A 276 15.83 7.14 8.25
C LYS A 276 14.47 7.80 8.40
N THR A 277 13.77 7.46 9.48
CA THR A 277 12.45 7.97 9.82
C THR A 277 12.55 9.40 10.33
N LEU A 278 11.73 10.30 9.80
CA LEU A 278 11.48 11.63 10.36
C LEU A 278 10.18 11.66 11.14
N TYR A 279 9.16 10.97 10.65
CA TYR A 279 7.84 10.85 11.27
C TYR A 279 7.23 9.51 10.89
N ILE A 280 6.51 8.89 11.82
CA ILE A 280 5.62 7.75 11.55
C ILE A 280 4.62 7.59 12.71
N ASP A 281 3.33 7.44 12.40
CA ASP A 281 2.29 7.18 13.37
C ASP A 281 1.67 5.78 13.25
N GLU A 282 0.72 5.45 14.12
CA GLU A 282 0.08 4.11 14.13
C GLU A 282 -0.90 3.88 12.97
N LYS A 283 -1.39 4.96 12.33
CA LYS A 283 -2.21 4.86 11.11
C LYS A 283 -1.36 4.58 9.89
N ILE A 284 -0.04 4.72 10.05
CA ILE A 284 1.01 4.64 9.05
C ILE A 284 0.90 5.77 8.02
N GLU A 285 0.90 6.98 8.58
CA GLU A 285 1.27 8.19 7.88
C GLU A 285 2.74 8.46 8.23
N SER A 286 3.63 8.59 7.24
CA SER A 286 5.06 8.57 7.52
C SER A 286 5.89 9.44 6.58
N VAL A 287 7.02 9.97 7.07
CA VAL A 287 8.00 10.73 6.29
C VAL A 287 9.39 10.18 6.57
N PHE A 288 10.12 9.96 5.50
CA PHE A 288 11.48 9.44 5.51
C PHE A 288 12.42 10.33 4.70
N LYS A 289 13.72 10.22 5.00
CA LYS A 289 14.79 10.74 4.16
C LYS A 289 15.93 9.74 4.04
N ILE A 290 16.77 9.89 3.01
CA ILE A 290 17.96 9.05 2.84
C ILE A 290 18.85 9.16 4.08
N ASP A 291 19.27 8.00 4.62
CA ASP A 291 20.30 7.93 5.65
C ASP A 291 21.68 7.97 4.99
N GLN A 292 22.36 9.09 5.11
CA GLN A 292 23.71 9.26 4.54
C GLN A 292 24.80 8.44 5.26
N ASN A 293 24.54 8.02 6.50
CA ASN A 293 25.47 7.24 7.29
C ASN A 293 25.37 5.74 6.97
N GLN A 294 24.30 5.31 6.32
CA GLN A 294 24.10 3.90 5.98
C GLN A 294 24.73 3.58 4.63
N LYS A 295 25.97 3.07 4.63
CA LYS A 295 26.73 2.70 3.42
C LYS A 295 26.30 1.37 2.77
N LYS A 296 25.54 0.52 3.46
CA LYS A 296 25.03 -0.78 2.96
C LYS A 296 23.59 -0.98 3.38
N ILE A 297 22.80 -1.58 2.49
CA ILE A 297 21.49 -2.15 2.83
C ILE A 297 21.74 -3.24 3.87
N ILE A 298 21.29 -3.04 5.11
CA ILE A 298 21.52 -3.95 6.22
C ILE A 298 20.21 -4.63 6.58
N LEU A 299 20.13 -5.93 6.33
CA LEU A 299 19.07 -6.77 6.87
C LEU A 299 19.27 -6.87 8.41
N LYS A 300 18.55 -6.09 9.18
CA LYS A 300 18.56 -6.20 10.65
C LYS A 300 17.62 -7.31 11.09
N LYS A 301 18.18 -8.35 11.75
CA LYS A 301 17.38 -9.30 12.53
C LYS A 301 16.73 -8.52 13.67
N THR A 302 15.45 -8.27 13.59
CA THR A 302 14.68 -7.61 14.66
C THR A 302 14.31 -8.66 15.71
N LYS A 303 14.69 -8.43 16.99
CA LYS A 303 14.20 -9.24 18.10
C LYS A 303 12.69 -9.13 18.17
N MET A 304 12.03 -10.29 18.27
CA MET A 304 10.60 -10.47 18.42
C MET A 304 10.10 -9.68 19.64
N GLN A 305 9.57 -8.49 19.43
CA GLN A 305 8.73 -7.82 20.42
C GLN A 305 7.30 -8.33 20.20
N SER A 306 6.77 -8.90 21.24
CA SER A 306 5.50 -9.60 21.37
C SER A 306 4.33 -8.97 20.61
N MET A 307 4.11 -9.42 19.38
CA MET A 307 2.89 -9.18 18.60
C MET A 307 1.85 -10.30 18.78
N ILE A 308 2.04 -11.17 19.78
CA ILE A 308 1.24 -12.38 20.03
C ILE A 308 -0.16 -12.06 20.63
N PHE A 309 -0.58 -10.80 20.73
CA PHE A 309 -1.84 -10.42 21.38
C PHE A 309 -3.01 -10.13 20.44
N LEU A 310 -2.96 -10.55 19.18
CA LEU A 310 -4.05 -10.28 18.23
C LEU A 310 -4.71 -11.53 17.61
N ILE A 311 -4.53 -12.70 18.22
CA ILE A 311 -5.27 -13.91 17.80
C ILE A 311 -6.13 -14.40 18.96
#